data_3372512d310f3d352d75fd7446fd7af9
#
_entry.id   3372512d310f3d352d75fd7446fd7af9
#
_cell.length_a   1.000
_cell.length_b   1.000
_cell.length_c   1.000
_cell.angle_alpha   90.00
_cell.angle_beta   90.00
_cell.angle_gamma   90.00
#
_symmetry.space_group_name_H-M   'P 1'
#
loop_
_entity.id
_entity.type
_entity.pdbx_description
1 polymer ?
#
loop_
_entity_poly.entity_id
_entity_poly.type
_entity_poly.pdbx_seq_one_letter_code
_entity_poly.pdbx_strand_id
1 'polypeptide(L)'
;MEPLSFVFADRATVPGFLGIDVQTEVMAHLLEPKPDKILLVCDEAVDALHGSYFEPLMPAAAPGETGSGAFDGPLPPVERIALPQGDACKSWDNLSTLVRWAFEVGATKRSLIVAFGGGALMNLAGLFASMLFRGTKLVYIPTTLLAMHDVTTSLKTSICYDGRKNNVGTFYAPLKILIDVAFCRTLSRSELFSGLGELAKNAALLGGKHADGFRAALSKERVDGEHGGSGEEFVLDDKTLMELLALGVEAKMSILQTDAYEKTSGMIFEYGHTVSHAIEKAYGDGVVPHGLGVVYGMLSSSYAAEKLGIMSAEDRREHDDLCWLLLNMWALPEPKPSLDLVMELAMKDSKRGLCGEAEDEISDVLLARMGDVVKTSTQNLSKFPAQLIREWLADMGFKADKSYGNNKVSTKAVDCDRLCDLADPQMARFVAA
;
A
#
# COMPACT_ATOMS: atom_id res chain seq x y z
N MET A 1 10.73 -17.55 11.83
CA MET A 1 10.46 -16.69 10.65
C MET A 1 10.74 -17.48 9.37
N GLU A 2 9.81 -17.42 8.40
CA GLU A 2 10.01 -18.00 7.08
C GLU A 2 10.91 -17.09 6.24
N PRO A 3 11.89 -17.61 5.49
CA PRO A 3 12.74 -16.80 4.63
C PRO A 3 11.97 -16.32 3.39
N LEU A 4 12.11 -15.05 3.06
CA LEU A 4 11.64 -14.45 1.82
C LEU A 4 12.84 -13.92 1.03
N SER A 5 12.72 -13.85 -0.31
CA SER A 5 13.74 -13.27 -1.17
C SER A 5 13.14 -12.19 -2.05
N PHE A 6 13.65 -10.97 -1.88
CA PHE A 6 13.31 -9.82 -2.71
C PHE A 6 14.47 -9.57 -3.69
N VAL A 7 14.29 -9.93 -4.94
CA VAL A 7 15.34 -9.87 -5.97
C VAL A 7 15.07 -8.71 -6.92
N PHE A 8 16.05 -7.82 -7.06
CA PHE A 8 15.99 -6.65 -7.95
C PHE A 8 17.06 -6.77 -9.05
N ALA A 9 16.69 -6.48 -10.29
CA ALA A 9 17.44 -6.79 -11.51
C ALA A 9 18.93 -6.37 -11.53
N ASP A 10 19.28 -5.27 -10.90
CA ASP A 10 20.63 -4.69 -10.95
C ASP A 10 21.35 -4.69 -9.60
N ARG A 11 20.80 -5.37 -8.60
CA ARG A 11 21.26 -5.23 -7.22
C ARG A 11 21.31 -6.56 -6.48
N ALA A 12 21.99 -6.56 -5.36
CA ALA A 12 22.02 -7.69 -4.46
C ALA A 12 20.60 -8.08 -4.01
N THR A 13 20.37 -9.36 -3.82
CA THR A 13 19.17 -9.88 -3.19
C THR A 13 18.99 -9.26 -1.82
N VAL A 14 17.82 -8.69 -1.56
CA VAL A 14 17.43 -8.20 -0.23
C VAL A 14 16.80 -9.35 0.54
N PRO A 15 17.41 -9.81 1.64
CA PRO A 15 16.80 -10.86 2.46
C PRO A 15 15.55 -10.33 3.15
N GLY A 16 14.48 -11.12 3.07
CA GLY A 16 13.23 -10.86 3.76
C GLY A 16 12.88 -12.03 4.68
N PHE A 17 12.13 -11.74 5.73
CA PHE A 17 11.67 -12.72 6.70
C PHE A 17 10.21 -12.44 7.03
N LEU A 18 9.42 -13.49 7.06
CA LEU A 18 7.98 -13.45 7.34
C LEU A 18 7.67 -14.40 8.49
N GLY A 19 6.92 -13.95 9.48
CA GLY A 19 6.50 -14.79 10.61
C GLY A 19 5.36 -14.17 11.39
N ILE A 20 4.98 -14.84 12.46
CA ILE A 20 3.90 -14.45 13.37
C ILE A 20 4.49 -14.41 14.78
N ASP A 21 4.32 -13.29 15.49
CA ASP A 21 4.87 -13.09 16.86
C ASP A 21 6.39 -13.32 16.93
N VAL A 22 7.15 -12.75 16.00
CA VAL A 22 8.59 -12.99 15.79
C VAL A 22 9.50 -11.89 16.32
N GLN A 23 9.09 -11.21 17.39
CA GLN A 23 9.81 -10.08 17.99
C GLN A 23 11.28 -10.39 18.26
N THR A 24 11.57 -11.55 18.88
CA THR A 24 12.94 -11.92 19.28
C THR A 24 13.84 -12.10 18.06
N GLU A 25 13.36 -12.74 17.02
CA GLU A 25 14.09 -12.94 15.77
C GLU A 25 14.32 -11.62 15.04
N VAL A 26 13.31 -10.72 15.04
CA VAL A 26 13.44 -9.36 14.48
C VAL A 26 14.56 -8.62 15.20
N MET A 27 14.57 -8.61 16.54
CA MET A 27 15.64 -7.95 17.31
C MET A 27 17.02 -8.54 17.00
N ALA A 28 17.14 -9.87 16.89
CA ALA A 28 18.39 -10.52 16.51
C ALA A 28 18.87 -10.05 15.13
N HIS A 29 17.98 -9.97 14.14
CA HIS A 29 18.30 -9.48 12.80
C HIS A 29 18.73 -8.00 12.78
N LEU A 30 18.24 -7.14 13.68
CA LEU A 30 18.69 -5.75 13.80
C LEU A 30 20.12 -5.65 14.38
N LEU A 31 20.53 -6.60 15.19
CA LEU A 31 21.87 -6.62 15.80
C LEU A 31 22.95 -7.22 14.90
N GLU A 32 22.59 -8.11 13.94
CA GLU A 32 23.57 -8.73 13.03
C GLU A 32 24.50 -7.76 12.29
N PRO A 33 24.05 -6.59 11.80
CA PRO A 33 24.91 -5.62 11.11
C PRO A 33 25.92 -4.94 12.05
N LYS A 34 25.84 -5.18 13.36
CA LYS A 34 26.64 -4.57 14.44
C LYS A 34 26.63 -3.03 14.34
N PRO A 35 25.44 -2.42 14.37
CA PRO A 35 25.34 -0.95 14.29
C PRO A 35 25.92 -0.32 15.56
N ASP A 36 26.49 0.87 15.43
CA ASP A 36 26.89 1.66 16.58
C ASP A 36 25.70 2.39 17.23
N LYS A 37 24.61 2.52 16.49
CA LYS A 37 23.35 3.14 16.92
C LYS A 37 22.20 2.66 16.02
N ILE A 38 21.03 2.48 16.60
CA ILE A 38 19.77 2.26 15.88
C ILE A 38 18.97 3.56 15.86
N LEU A 39 18.61 4.01 14.66
CA LEU A 39 17.74 5.15 14.40
C LEU A 39 16.35 4.64 14.07
N LEU A 40 15.48 4.53 15.08
CA LEU A 40 14.12 4.04 14.94
C LEU A 40 13.20 5.17 14.49
N VAL A 41 12.73 5.10 13.26
CA VAL A 41 11.74 6.02 12.67
C VAL A 41 10.40 5.30 12.65
N CYS A 42 9.41 5.82 13.35
CA CYS A 42 8.06 5.26 13.41
C CYS A 42 7.00 6.34 13.17
N ASP A 43 5.77 5.94 12.89
CA ASP A 43 4.64 6.86 12.96
C ASP A 43 4.01 6.87 14.37
N GLU A 44 3.33 7.97 14.70
CA GLU A 44 2.77 8.19 16.04
C GLU A 44 1.74 7.11 16.43
N ALA A 45 0.95 6.61 15.48
CA ALA A 45 -0.06 5.59 15.78
C ALA A 45 0.60 4.23 16.02
N VAL A 46 1.60 3.87 15.21
CA VAL A 46 2.35 2.62 15.41
C VAL A 46 3.17 2.69 16.69
N ASP A 47 3.74 3.84 17.01
CA ASP A 47 4.47 4.03 18.25
C ASP A 47 3.57 3.86 19.49
N ALA A 48 2.36 4.40 19.44
CA ALA A 48 1.39 4.27 20.53
C ALA A 48 0.90 2.82 20.71
N LEU A 49 0.71 2.06 19.62
CA LEU A 49 0.20 0.69 19.64
C LEU A 49 1.30 -0.35 19.90
N HIS A 50 2.45 -0.15 19.31
CA HIS A 50 3.50 -1.17 19.20
C HIS A 50 4.89 -0.68 19.64
N GLY A 51 5.00 0.49 20.26
CA GLY A 51 6.28 1.03 20.69
C GLY A 51 7.08 0.12 21.64
N SER A 52 6.37 -0.68 22.45
CA SER A 52 6.96 -1.70 23.33
C SER A 52 7.63 -2.86 22.57
N TYR A 53 7.39 -3.01 21.28
CA TYR A 53 8.04 -4.03 20.44
C TYR A 53 9.58 -3.95 20.50
N PHE A 54 10.14 -2.77 20.76
CA PHE A 54 11.57 -2.54 20.84
C PHE A 54 12.12 -2.55 22.27
N GLU A 55 11.31 -2.81 23.31
CA GLU A 55 11.78 -2.88 24.72
C GLU A 55 12.96 -3.82 24.92
N PRO A 56 13.07 -4.99 24.23
CA PRO A 56 14.23 -5.86 24.38
C PRO A 56 15.57 -5.23 24.01
N LEU A 57 15.57 -4.14 23.21
CA LEU A 57 16.76 -3.38 22.84
C LEU A 57 16.94 -2.10 23.68
N MET A 58 15.97 -1.77 24.53
CA MET A 58 16.07 -0.57 25.40
C MET A 58 16.82 -0.89 26.69
N PRO A 59 17.58 0.06 27.25
CA PRO A 59 18.20 -0.13 28.56
C PRO A 59 17.10 -0.30 29.61
N ALA A 60 17.36 -1.16 30.61
CA ALA A 60 16.44 -1.34 31.74
C ALA A 60 16.13 0.00 32.40
N ALA A 61 14.87 0.24 32.74
CA ALA A 61 14.38 1.51 33.28
C ALA A 61 14.89 1.79 34.69
N ALA A 62 15.44 0.82 35.41
CA ALA A 62 15.98 0.98 36.78
C ALA A 62 17.36 0.31 36.95
N PRO A 63 18.25 0.90 37.81
CA PRO A 63 19.52 0.27 38.15
C PRO A 63 19.25 -1.02 38.95
N GLY A 64 19.58 -2.17 38.37
CA GLY A 64 19.40 -3.50 38.97
C GLY A 64 18.43 -4.44 38.24
N GLU A 65 17.61 -3.94 37.33
CA GLU A 65 16.91 -4.76 36.36
C GLU A 65 17.86 -5.10 35.22
N THR A 66 18.26 -6.35 35.09
CA THR A 66 18.90 -6.84 33.87
C THR A 66 17.90 -6.67 32.75
N GLY A 67 18.18 -5.82 31.77
CA GLY A 67 17.46 -5.80 30.51
C GLY A 67 17.30 -7.24 30.06
N SER A 68 16.15 -7.62 29.51
CA SER A 68 15.78 -9.01 29.21
C SER A 68 17.03 -9.69 28.61
N GLY A 69 17.61 -10.65 29.31
CA GLY A 69 18.87 -11.33 28.94
C GLY A 69 18.80 -12.16 27.64
N ALA A 70 18.05 -11.64 26.66
CA ALA A 70 17.80 -12.28 25.37
C ALA A 70 19.02 -12.17 24.42
N PHE A 71 19.95 -11.23 24.68
CA PHE A 71 21.08 -10.98 23.78
C PHE A 71 22.40 -10.85 24.56
N ASP A 72 23.44 -11.54 24.09
CA ASP A 72 24.77 -11.48 24.66
C ASP A 72 25.53 -10.21 24.20
N GLY A 73 26.07 -9.44 25.14
CA GLY A 73 26.93 -8.30 24.88
C GLY A 73 26.23 -6.92 24.97
N PRO A 74 26.99 -5.81 24.79
CA PRO A 74 26.44 -4.48 24.88
C PRO A 74 25.53 -4.16 23.70
N LEU A 75 24.28 -3.76 23.98
CA LEU A 75 23.32 -3.34 22.97
C LEU A 75 23.68 -1.93 22.44
N PRO A 76 23.47 -1.66 21.13
CA PRO A 76 23.60 -0.33 20.59
C PRO A 76 22.51 0.59 21.17
N PRO A 77 22.80 1.88 21.42
CA PRO A 77 21.74 2.81 21.78
C PRO A 77 20.69 2.91 20.69
N VAL A 78 19.42 2.96 21.11
CA VAL A 78 18.26 3.13 20.24
C VAL A 78 17.72 4.55 20.43
N GLU A 79 17.79 5.33 19.38
CA GLU A 79 17.18 6.66 19.32
C GLU A 79 15.88 6.56 18.54
N ARG A 80 14.81 7.17 19.04
CA ARG A 80 13.48 7.06 18.45
C ARG A 80 12.95 8.43 18.06
N ILE A 81 12.28 8.48 16.89
CA ILE A 81 11.49 9.62 16.45
C ILE A 81 10.16 9.12 15.89
N ALA A 82 9.05 9.73 16.33
CA ALA A 82 7.72 9.49 15.80
C ALA A 82 7.31 10.65 14.88
N LEU A 83 6.65 10.31 13.76
CA LEU A 83 6.18 11.25 12.74
C LEU A 83 4.67 11.09 12.55
N PRO A 84 3.98 12.10 11.99
CA PRO A 84 2.57 11.97 11.66
C PRO A 84 2.29 10.75 10.78
N GLN A 85 1.15 10.09 10.99
CA GLN A 85 0.75 8.91 10.20
C GLN A 85 0.29 9.27 8.79
N GLY A 86 0.29 8.30 7.89
CA GLY A 86 -0.25 8.40 6.53
C GLY A 86 0.54 9.34 5.62
N ASP A 87 -0.08 9.84 4.56
CA ASP A 87 0.58 10.71 3.57
C ASP A 87 1.10 12.02 4.15
N ALA A 88 0.59 12.46 5.31
CA ALA A 88 1.07 13.65 6.01
C ALA A 88 2.54 13.56 6.43
N CYS A 89 3.06 12.35 6.66
CA CYS A 89 4.48 12.16 6.97
C CYS A 89 5.39 12.43 5.75
N LYS A 90 4.90 12.22 4.52
CA LYS A 90 5.69 12.29 3.26
C LYS A 90 5.93 13.73 2.81
N SER A 91 6.56 14.55 3.66
CA SER A 91 6.83 15.96 3.39
C SER A 91 8.33 16.28 3.42
N TRP A 92 8.69 17.39 2.76
CA TRP A 92 10.04 17.93 2.82
C TRP A 92 10.42 18.34 4.25
N ASP A 93 9.47 18.86 5.02
CA ASP A 93 9.71 19.30 6.40
C ASP A 93 10.04 18.12 7.30
N ASN A 94 9.32 17.00 7.18
CA ASN A 94 9.62 15.79 7.93
C ASN A 94 10.95 15.16 7.50
N LEU A 95 11.28 15.18 6.21
CA LEU A 95 12.60 14.75 5.72
C LEU A 95 13.72 15.60 6.33
N SER A 96 13.56 16.93 6.34
CA SER A 96 14.50 17.86 6.96
C SER A 96 14.63 17.62 8.47
N THR A 97 13.51 17.34 9.14
CA THR A 97 13.47 17.00 10.56
C THR A 97 14.25 15.71 10.85
N LEU A 98 14.07 14.67 10.05
CA LEU A 98 14.83 13.42 10.18
C LEU A 98 16.34 13.64 10.02
N VAL A 99 16.75 14.45 9.05
CA VAL A 99 18.16 14.74 8.81
C VAL A 99 18.75 15.50 10.02
N ARG A 100 18.07 16.52 10.52
CA ARG A 100 18.50 17.29 11.68
C ARG A 100 18.60 16.41 12.91
N TRP A 101 17.54 15.65 13.21
CA TRP A 101 17.51 14.72 14.34
C TRP A 101 18.65 13.71 14.30
N ALA A 102 18.94 13.12 13.14
CA ALA A 102 20.04 12.17 13.01
C ALA A 102 21.38 12.76 13.45
N PHE A 103 21.67 14.03 13.10
CA PHE A 103 22.89 14.70 13.55
C PHE A 103 22.85 15.06 15.05
N GLU A 104 21.71 15.49 15.57
CA GLU A 104 21.54 15.80 17.01
C GLU A 104 21.79 14.58 17.89
N VAL A 105 21.31 13.40 17.47
CA VAL A 105 21.55 12.15 18.20
C VAL A 105 22.89 11.49 17.86
N GLY A 106 23.75 12.14 17.07
CA GLY A 106 25.08 11.67 16.75
C GLY A 106 25.11 10.43 15.83
N ALA A 107 24.27 10.39 14.80
CA ALA A 107 24.31 9.34 13.78
C ALA A 107 25.66 9.29 13.07
N THR A 108 26.10 8.10 12.69
CA THR A 108 27.31 7.85 11.91
C THR A 108 27.02 7.01 10.68
N LYS A 109 28.03 6.78 9.82
CA LYS A 109 27.91 5.85 8.67
C LYS A 109 27.69 4.38 9.08
N ARG A 110 27.86 4.04 10.36
CA ARG A 110 27.63 2.71 10.91
C ARG A 110 26.26 2.55 11.54
N SER A 111 25.52 3.64 11.69
CA SER A 111 24.17 3.61 12.25
C SER A 111 23.22 2.83 11.33
N LEU A 112 22.20 2.24 11.93
CA LEU A 112 21.15 1.50 11.26
C LEU A 112 19.84 2.27 11.36
N ILE A 113 19.26 2.62 10.24
CA ILE A 113 17.90 3.18 10.19
C ILE A 113 16.92 2.02 10.18
N VAL A 114 15.95 2.06 11.08
CA VAL A 114 14.83 1.12 11.15
C VAL A 114 13.55 1.90 10.89
N ALA A 115 12.86 1.60 9.80
CA ALA A 115 11.56 2.16 9.50
C ALA A 115 10.48 1.20 10.01
N PHE A 116 9.70 1.64 10.98
CA PHE A 116 8.67 0.87 11.66
C PHE A 116 7.31 1.54 11.49
N GLY A 117 6.51 1.07 10.51
CA GLY A 117 5.25 1.73 10.17
C GLY A 117 4.64 1.27 8.85
N GLY A 118 3.72 2.06 8.34
CA GLY A 118 3.06 1.86 7.05
C GLY A 118 3.90 2.31 5.85
N GLY A 119 3.35 2.12 4.66
CA GLY A 119 4.03 2.40 3.39
C GLY A 119 4.49 3.85 3.22
N ALA A 120 3.72 4.82 3.72
CA ALA A 120 4.08 6.22 3.64
C ALA A 120 5.38 6.52 4.42
N LEU A 121 5.47 6.00 5.66
CA LEU A 121 6.67 6.12 6.48
C LEU A 121 7.88 5.43 5.82
N MET A 122 7.68 4.25 5.23
CA MET A 122 8.76 3.52 4.56
C MET A 122 9.32 4.29 3.37
N ASN A 123 8.47 4.92 2.59
CA ASN A 123 8.90 5.77 1.47
C ASN A 123 9.76 6.95 1.95
N LEU A 124 9.32 7.64 3.01
CA LEU A 124 10.06 8.75 3.60
C LEU A 124 11.39 8.28 4.21
N ALA A 125 11.35 7.22 5.04
CA ALA A 125 12.55 6.69 5.69
C ALA A 125 13.55 6.12 4.67
N GLY A 126 13.07 5.54 3.58
CA GLY A 126 13.91 5.09 2.47
C GLY A 126 14.61 6.25 1.77
N LEU A 127 13.89 7.34 1.49
CA LEU A 127 14.50 8.57 0.93
C LEU A 127 15.51 9.16 1.91
N PHE A 128 15.17 9.27 3.19
CA PHE A 128 16.09 9.71 4.24
C PHE A 128 17.36 8.86 4.26
N ALA A 129 17.22 7.53 4.26
CA ALA A 129 18.36 6.62 4.27
C ALA A 129 19.24 6.75 3.02
N SER A 130 18.63 6.97 1.84
CA SER A 130 19.36 7.17 0.58
C SER A 130 20.22 8.44 0.61
N MET A 131 19.76 9.47 1.29
CA MET A 131 20.42 10.78 1.35
C MET A 131 21.45 10.89 2.50
N LEU A 132 21.12 10.33 3.69
CA LEU A 132 22.00 10.42 4.86
C LEU A 132 23.33 9.73 4.57
N PHE A 133 24.43 10.47 4.68
CA PHE A 133 25.80 10.03 4.36
C PHE A 133 25.97 9.42 2.94
N ARG A 134 25.07 9.71 2.00
CA ARG A 134 25.00 9.14 0.63
C ARG A 134 24.67 7.65 0.60
N GLY A 135 23.87 7.21 1.57
CA GLY A 135 23.41 5.84 1.73
C GLY A 135 23.76 5.29 3.10
N THR A 136 22.75 5.11 3.94
CA THR A 136 22.84 4.52 5.29
C THR A 136 22.08 3.20 5.29
N LYS A 137 22.54 2.20 6.05
CA LYS A 137 21.85 0.91 6.18
C LYS A 137 20.42 1.12 6.66
N LEU A 138 19.49 0.45 6.01
CA LEU A 138 18.05 0.58 6.25
C LEU A 138 17.45 -0.81 6.46
N VAL A 139 16.57 -0.96 7.44
CA VAL A 139 15.73 -2.13 7.64
C VAL A 139 14.27 -1.67 7.63
N TYR A 140 13.42 -2.39 6.90
CA TYR A 140 11.98 -2.21 6.93
C TYR A 140 11.33 -3.21 7.88
N ILE A 141 10.46 -2.70 8.76
CA ILE A 141 9.53 -3.47 9.58
C ILE A 141 8.12 -2.93 9.28
N PRO A 142 7.46 -3.45 8.22
CA PRO A 142 6.14 -2.98 7.80
C PRO A 142 5.08 -3.38 8.82
N THR A 143 4.15 -2.47 9.12
CA THR A 143 3.05 -2.72 10.06
C THR A 143 1.67 -2.70 9.41
N THR A 144 1.56 -2.40 8.12
CA THR A 144 0.30 -2.49 7.38
C THR A 144 0.36 -3.60 6.33
N LEU A 145 -0.77 -4.25 6.07
CA LEU A 145 -0.85 -5.31 5.07
C LEU A 145 -0.35 -4.83 3.71
N LEU A 146 -0.76 -3.63 3.28
CA LEU A 146 -0.30 -3.02 2.02
C LEU A 146 1.23 -2.85 1.99
N ALA A 147 1.83 -2.36 3.07
CA ALA A 147 3.29 -2.17 3.12
C ALA A 147 4.04 -3.50 3.06
N MET A 148 3.50 -4.56 3.68
CA MET A 148 4.13 -5.88 3.78
C MET A 148 4.35 -6.57 2.43
N HIS A 149 3.52 -6.31 1.43
CA HIS A 149 3.63 -7.00 0.12
C HIS A 149 3.75 -6.06 -1.08
N ASP A 150 3.41 -4.77 -0.94
CA ASP A 150 3.46 -3.84 -2.07
C ASP A 150 4.63 -2.87 -1.97
N VAL A 151 4.75 -2.13 -0.87
CA VAL A 151 5.80 -1.13 -0.70
C VAL A 151 7.18 -1.76 -0.51
N THR A 152 7.27 -2.82 0.29
CA THR A 152 8.54 -3.52 0.56
C THR A 152 9.10 -4.26 -0.65
N THR A 153 8.26 -4.55 -1.64
CA THR A 153 8.67 -5.19 -2.90
C THR A 153 9.17 -4.20 -3.94
N SER A 154 9.07 -2.90 -3.68
CA SER A 154 9.52 -1.83 -4.57
C SER A 154 10.76 -1.12 -4.01
N LEU A 155 11.61 -0.62 -4.91
CA LEU A 155 12.74 0.25 -4.55
C LEU A 155 12.36 1.73 -4.47
N LYS A 156 11.13 2.09 -4.78
CA LYS A 156 10.65 3.47 -4.82
C LYS A 156 10.63 4.06 -3.42
N THR A 157 11.34 5.18 -3.23
CA THR A 157 11.31 5.98 -2.00
C THR A 157 11.00 7.42 -2.37
N SER A 158 10.09 8.08 -1.64
CA SER A 158 9.63 9.39 -2.08
C SER A 158 8.95 10.19 -0.98
N ILE A 159 8.82 11.49 -1.25
CA ILE A 159 7.94 12.42 -0.57
C ILE A 159 6.94 13.04 -1.55
N CYS A 160 5.93 13.68 -0.99
CA CYS A 160 5.00 14.53 -1.73
C CYS A 160 5.49 15.97 -1.69
N TYR A 161 5.43 16.69 -2.80
CA TYR A 161 5.86 18.07 -2.86
C TYR A 161 4.94 18.88 -3.78
N ASP A 162 4.62 20.10 -3.38
CA ASP A 162 3.76 21.03 -4.14
C ASP A 162 2.40 20.42 -4.54
N GLY A 163 1.74 19.76 -3.58
CA GLY A 163 0.43 19.12 -3.80
C GLY A 163 0.44 17.88 -4.70
N ARG A 164 1.62 17.39 -5.09
CA ARG A 164 1.78 16.21 -5.94
C ARG A 164 2.32 15.03 -5.13
N LYS A 165 1.68 13.88 -5.26
CA LYS A 165 2.11 12.64 -4.58
C LYS A 165 3.35 12.04 -5.25
N ASN A 166 4.31 11.57 -4.46
CA ASN A 166 5.45 10.74 -4.86
C ASN A 166 6.35 11.35 -5.95
N ASN A 167 6.45 12.67 -6.04
CA ASN A 167 7.13 13.35 -7.15
C ASN A 167 8.60 13.71 -6.89
N VAL A 168 9.07 13.55 -5.66
CA VAL A 168 10.48 13.75 -5.28
C VAL A 168 10.97 12.51 -4.56
N GLY A 169 11.97 11.82 -5.11
CA GLY A 169 12.42 10.57 -4.52
C GLY A 169 13.62 9.93 -5.21
N THR A 170 13.97 8.75 -4.73
CA THR A 170 15.07 7.93 -5.23
C THR A 170 14.64 6.46 -5.31
N PHE A 171 15.47 5.63 -5.90
CA PHE A 171 15.39 4.18 -5.78
C PHE A 171 16.44 3.73 -4.76
N TYR A 172 16.02 3.11 -3.67
CA TYR A 172 16.91 2.68 -2.59
C TYR A 172 16.50 1.33 -2.02
N ALA A 173 17.42 0.38 -2.03
CA ALA A 173 17.18 -0.96 -1.48
C ALA A 173 17.46 -0.99 0.03
N PRO A 174 16.58 -1.55 0.86
CA PRO A 174 16.88 -1.82 2.26
C PRO A 174 17.92 -2.94 2.39
N LEU A 175 18.57 -3.01 3.54
CA LEU A 175 19.44 -4.12 3.92
C LEU A 175 18.64 -5.40 4.17
N LYS A 176 17.47 -5.27 4.81
CA LYS A 176 16.56 -6.36 5.17
C LYS A 176 15.12 -5.87 5.22
N ILE A 177 14.18 -6.82 5.07
CA ILE A 177 12.74 -6.62 5.28
C ILE A 177 12.29 -7.67 6.29
N LEU A 178 11.71 -7.23 7.42
CA LEU A 178 11.30 -8.08 8.53
C LEU A 178 9.80 -7.92 8.75
N ILE A 179 9.02 -8.93 8.44
CA ILE A 179 7.56 -8.89 8.46
C ILE A 179 7.05 -9.74 9.62
N ASP A 180 6.41 -9.10 10.58
CA ASP A 180 5.63 -9.75 11.62
C ASP A 180 4.14 -9.55 11.31
N VAL A 181 3.45 -10.63 10.95
CA VAL A 181 2.03 -10.60 10.56
C VAL A 181 1.14 -10.17 11.73
N ALA A 182 1.61 -10.37 12.98
CA ALA A 182 0.87 -9.98 14.17
C ALA A 182 0.48 -8.49 14.20
N PHE A 183 1.21 -7.60 13.52
CA PHE A 183 0.81 -6.19 13.40
C PHE A 183 -0.52 -6.00 12.66
N CYS A 184 -0.93 -6.95 11.82
CA CYS A 184 -2.21 -6.87 11.11
C CYS A 184 -3.41 -6.97 12.07
N ARG A 185 -3.24 -7.53 13.28
CA ARG A 185 -4.31 -7.66 14.29
C ARG A 185 -4.86 -6.31 14.78
N THR A 186 -4.09 -5.23 14.61
CA THR A 186 -4.46 -3.88 15.06
C THR A 186 -4.81 -2.93 13.91
N LEU A 187 -4.82 -3.44 12.67
CA LEU A 187 -5.18 -2.63 11.51
C LEU A 187 -6.66 -2.26 11.53
N SER A 188 -6.93 -1.01 11.16
CA SER A 188 -8.29 -0.62 10.83
C SER A 188 -8.79 -1.41 9.62
N ARG A 189 -10.12 -1.55 9.52
CA ARG A 189 -10.74 -2.18 8.34
C ARG A 189 -10.29 -1.53 7.03
N SER A 190 -10.14 -0.20 7.01
CA SER A 190 -9.66 0.57 5.86
C SER A 190 -8.27 0.15 5.42
N GLU A 191 -7.33 0.01 6.35
CA GLU A 191 -5.95 -0.39 6.06
C GLU A 191 -5.87 -1.85 5.62
N LEU A 192 -6.66 -2.74 6.25
CA LEU A 192 -6.75 -4.14 5.83
C LEU A 192 -7.26 -4.26 4.40
N PHE A 193 -8.35 -3.55 4.05
CA PHE A 193 -8.90 -3.57 2.69
C PHE A 193 -7.99 -2.90 1.66
N SER A 194 -7.20 -1.90 2.06
CA SER A 194 -6.17 -1.34 1.19
C SER A 194 -5.14 -2.40 0.76
N GLY A 195 -4.70 -3.24 1.68
CA GLY A 195 -3.80 -4.35 1.35
C GLY A 195 -4.48 -5.48 0.58
N LEU A 196 -5.71 -5.87 0.96
CA LEU A 196 -6.45 -6.93 0.29
C LEU A 196 -6.78 -6.61 -1.17
N GLY A 197 -7.09 -5.36 -1.50
CA GLY A 197 -7.36 -4.94 -2.88
C GLY A 197 -6.13 -5.09 -3.78
N GLU A 198 -4.96 -4.74 -3.28
CA GLU A 198 -3.69 -4.94 -3.99
C GLU A 198 -3.33 -6.43 -4.13
N LEU A 199 -3.64 -7.26 -3.13
CA LEU A 199 -3.50 -8.72 -3.23
C LEU A 199 -4.47 -9.30 -4.28
N ALA A 200 -5.70 -8.80 -4.36
CA ALA A 200 -6.66 -9.18 -5.41
C ALA A 200 -6.13 -8.80 -6.80
N LYS A 201 -5.55 -7.60 -6.94
CA LYS A 201 -4.91 -7.16 -8.19
C LYS A 201 -3.77 -8.10 -8.59
N ASN A 202 -2.86 -8.42 -7.66
CA ASN A 202 -1.77 -9.35 -7.92
C ASN A 202 -2.29 -10.74 -8.30
N ALA A 203 -3.37 -11.21 -7.65
CA ALA A 203 -4.04 -12.46 -7.96
C ALA A 203 -4.63 -12.48 -9.38
N ALA A 204 -5.29 -11.40 -9.80
CA ALA A 204 -5.83 -11.27 -11.15
C ALA A 204 -4.72 -11.19 -12.22
N LEU A 205 -3.65 -10.44 -11.96
CA LEU A 205 -2.52 -10.28 -12.88
C LEU A 205 -1.78 -11.59 -13.13
N LEU A 206 -1.61 -12.43 -12.12
CA LEU A 206 -0.87 -13.70 -12.23
C LEU A 206 -1.76 -14.90 -12.52
N GLY A 207 -3.03 -14.85 -12.15
CA GLY A 207 -3.97 -15.96 -12.33
C GLY A 207 -3.56 -17.24 -11.60
N GLY A 208 -4.11 -18.39 -11.98
CA GLY A 208 -3.75 -19.70 -11.49
C GLY A 208 -3.68 -19.78 -9.96
N LYS A 209 -2.59 -20.30 -9.41
CA LYS A 209 -2.43 -20.49 -7.96
C LYS A 209 -2.62 -19.21 -7.13
N HIS A 210 -2.33 -18.03 -7.69
CA HIS A 210 -2.50 -16.76 -6.98
C HIS A 210 -3.99 -16.39 -6.86
N ALA A 211 -4.76 -16.54 -7.96
CA ALA A 211 -6.21 -16.33 -7.94
C ALA A 211 -6.92 -17.38 -7.08
N ASP A 212 -6.52 -18.66 -7.19
CA ASP A 212 -7.09 -19.76 -6.41
C ASP A 212 -6.80 -19.60 -4.92
N GLY A 213 -5.57 -19.23 -4.56
CA GLY A 213 -5.16 -18.98 -3.19
C GLY A 213 -5.91 -17.81 -2.57
N PHE A 214 -6.08 -16.72 -3.32
CA PHE A 214 -6.85 -15.55 -2.87
C PHE A 214 -8.33 -15.91 -2.65
N ARG A 215 -8.96 -16.62 -3.58
CA ARG A 215 -10.35 -17.11 -3.42
C ARG A 215 -10.48 -18.04 -2.23
N ALA A 216 -9.58 -18.99 -2.07
CA ALA A 216 -9.62 -19.94 -0.97
C ALA A 216 -9.49 -19.25 0.39
N ALA A 217 -8.60 -18.27 0.52
CA ALA A 217 -8.41 -17.49 1.73
C ALA A 217 -9.70 -16.75 2.13
N LEU A 218 -10.31 -16.03 1.19
CA LEU A 218 -11.52 -15.24 1.48
C LEU A 218 -12.81 -16.07 1.55
N SER A 219 -12.81 -17.31 1.06
CA SER A 219 -13.96 -18.22 1.16
C SER A 219 -14.04 -18.92 2.51
N LYS A 220 -12.92 -19.16 3.19
CA LYS A 220 -12.87 -19.79 4.53
C LYS A 220 -13.63 -18.96 5.58
N GLU A 221 -13.55 -17.64 5.49
CA GLU A 221 -14.18 -16.71 6.45
C GLU A 221 -15.73 -16.68 6.37
N ARG A 222 -16.32 -17.23 5.29
CA ARG A 222 -17.78 -17.29 5.12
C ARG A 222 -18.44 -18.49 5.79
N VAL A 223 -17.68 -19.50 6.20
CA VAL A 223 -18.23 -20.77 6.70
C VAL A 223 -18.51 -20.74 8.21
N ASP A 224 -17.82 -19.89 8.97
CA ASP A 224 -17.96 -19.82 10.42
C ASP A 224 -18.96 -18.76 10.92
N GLY A 225 -19.55 -17.97 10.03
CA GLY A 225 -20.53 -16.91 10.32
C GLY A 225 -21.97 -17.29 9.94
N GLU A 226 -22.57 -18.35 10.54
CA GLU A 226 -24.00 -18.69 10.33
C GLU A 226 -25.00 -17.72 10.98
N HIS A 227 -24.62 -16.51 11.34
CA HIS A 227 -25.54 -15.54 11.92
C HIS A 227 -25.41 -14.19 11.21
N GLY A 228 -26.34 -13.92 10.32
CA GLY A 228 -26.52 -12.62 9.63
C GLY A 228 -26.92 -11.51 10.61
N GLY A 229 -26.00 -11.08 11.43
CA GLY A 229 -26.12 -9.91 12.31
C GLY A 229 -25.32 -8.75 11.75
N SER A 230 -25.92 -7.58 11.62
CA SER A 230 -25.29 -6.32 11.27
C SER A 230 -24.27 -5.91 12.34
N GLY A 231 -23.04 -6.43 12.29
CA GLY A 231 -21.99 -6.12 13.27
C GLY A 231 -20.83 -7.10 13.35
N GLU A 232 -20.76 -8.13 12.49
CA GLU A 232 -19.63 -9.07 12.52
C GLU A 232 -18.38 -8.41 11.90
N GLU A 233 -17.32 -8.37 12.71
CA GLU A 233 -16.02 -7.86 12.33
C GLU A 233 -15.36 -8.86 11.36
N PHE A 234 -15.02 -8.44 10.15
CA PHE A 234 -14.27 -9.25 9.21
C PHE A 234 -12.83 -9.37 9.72
N VAL A 235 -12.44 -10.56 10.13
CA VAL A 235 -11.09 -10.86 10.64
C VAL A 235 -10.52 -12.02 9.84
N LEU A 236 -9.34 -11.82 9.24
CA LEU A 236 -8.53 -12.90 8.69
C LEU A 236 -7.57 -13.41 9.76
N ASP A 237 -7.47 -14.72 9.90
CA ASP A 237 -6.48 -15.31 10.81
C ASP A 237 -5.05 -15.09 10.29
N ASP A 238 -4.09 -15.04 11.21
CA ASP A 238 -2.68 -14.73 10.90
C ASP A 238 -2.07 -15.70 9.88
N LYS A 239 -2.45 -16.96 9.90
CA LYS A 239 -1.95 -17.98 8.97
C LYS A 239 -2.46 -17.71 7.57
N THR A 240 -3.73 -17.40 7.41
CA THR A 240 -4.33 -17.01 6.13
C THR A 240 -3.69 -15.74 5.59
N LEU A 241 -3.45 -14.73 6.45
CA LEU A 241 -2.73 -13.52 6.06
C LEU A 241 -1.30 -13.82 5.63
N MET A 242 -0.59 -14.69 6.33
CA MET A 242 0.77 -15.11 5.99
C MET A 242 0.81 -15.82 4.62
N GLU A 243 -0.13 -16.72 4.34
CA GLU A 243 -0.28 -17.39 3.04
C GLU A 243 -0.53 -16.38 1.91
N LEU A 244 -1.44 -15.42 2.11
CA LEU A 244 -1.73 -14.35 1.15
C LEU A 244 -0.54 -13.43 0.91
N LEU A 245 0.19 -13.06 1.97
CA LEU A 245 1.39 -12.24 1.87
C LEU A 245 2.48 -12.94 1.07
N ALA A 246 2.71 -14.24 1.31
CA ALA A 246 3.69 -15.02 0.55
C ALA A 246 3.35 -15.04 -0.95
N LEU A 247 2.08 -15.26 -1.30
CA LEU A 247 1.60 -15.19 -2.69
C LEU A 247 1.74 -13.79 -3.29
N GLY A 248 1.44 -12.73 -2.52
CA GLY A 248 1.56 -11.34 -2.96
C GLY A 248 3.02 -10.95 -3.25
N VAL A 249 3.95 -11.31 -2.36
CA VAL A 249 5.39 -11.09 -2.56
C VAL A 249 5.90 -11.88 -3.75
N GLU A 250 5.51 -13.16 -3.89
CA GLU A 250 5.90 -13.98 -5.04
C GLU A 250 5.41 -13.36 -6.36
N ALA A 251 4.15 -12.92 -6.40
CA ALA A 251 3.58 -12.28 -7.57
C ALA A 251 4.39 -11.05 -8.00
N LYS A 252 4.68 -10.14 -7.07
CA LYS A 252 5.49 -8.96 -7.33
C LYS A 252 6.90 -9.32 -7.78
N MET A 253 7.57 -10.21 -7.08
CA MET A 253 8.96 -10.59 -7.37
C MET A 253 9.10 -11.33 -8.70
N SER A 254 8.10 -12.09 -9.14
CA SER A 254 8.12 -12.76 -10.46
C SER A 254 8.33 -11.77 -11.63
N ILE A 255 7.92 -10.51 -11.45
CA ILE A 255 8.02 -9.45 -12.45
C ILE A 255 9.20 -8.50 -12.12
N LEU A 256 9.26 -8.02 -10.86
CA LEU A 256 10.20 -6.96 -10.48
C LEU A 256 11.66 -7.41 -10.42
N GLN A 257 11.92 -8.71 -10.32
CA GLN A 257 13.28 -9.24 -10.47
C GLN A 257 13.94 -8.91 -11.82
N THR A 258 13.14 -8.62 -12.87
CA THR A 258 13.61 -8.22 -14.19
C THR A 258 13.40 -6.74 -14.50
N ASP A 259 12.57 -6.05 -13.73
CA ASP A 259 12.24 -4.63 -13.90
C ASP A 259 12.14 -3.92 -12.54
N ALA A 260 13.26 -3.83 -11.84
CA ALA A 260 13.35 -3.26 -10.48
C ALA A 260 12.88 -1.79 -10.38
N TYR A 261 12.85 -1.08 -11.50
CA TYR A 261 12.43 0.33 -11.57
C TYR A 261 11.01 0.51 -12.07
N GLU A 262 10.28 -0.57 -12.33
CA GLU A 262 8.88 -0.57 -12.78
C GLU A 262 8.64 0.34 -14.01
N LYS A 263 9.52 0.24 -15.00
CA LYS A 263 9.48 1.08 -16.20
C LYS A 263 9.02 0.33 -17.46
N THR A 264 8.91 -0.97 -17.38
CA THR A 264 8.57 -1.84 -18.51
C THR A 264 7.55 -2.90 -18.10
N SER A 265 8.00 -4.10 -17.74
CA SER A 265 7.11 -5.19 -17.30
C SER A 265 6.39 -4.88 -15.98
N GLY A 266 7.00 -4.11 -15.08
CA GLY A 266 6.40 -3.69 -13.82
C GLY A 266 5.21 -2.75 -13.97
N MET A 267 5.04 -2.12 -15.13
CA MET A 267 3.87 -1.27 -15.41
C MET A 267 2.54 -2.04 -15.34
N ILE A 268 2.54 -3.37 -15.40
CA ILE A 268 1.32 -4.16 -15.22
C ILE A 268 0.67 -3.94 -13.84
N PHE A 269 1.46 -3.55 -12.83
CA PHE A 269 0.93 -3.26 -11.49
C PHE A 269 0.10 -1.97 -11.42
N GLU A 270 0.06 -1.20 -12.51
CA GLU A 270 -0.89 -0.08 -12.69
C GLU A 270 -2.31 -0.54 -13.09
N TYR A 271 -2.57 -1.86 -13.17
CA TYR A 271 -3.89 -2.41 -13.47
C TYR A 271 -4.94 -1.88 -12.50
N GLY A 272 -6.02 -1.32 -13.05
CA GLY A 272 -7.12 -0.72 -12.29
C GLY A 272 -6.83 0.67 -11.67
N HIS A 273 -5.60 1.16 -11.71
CA HIS A 273 -5.22 2.39 -11.01
C HIS A 273 -5.77 3.67 -11.66
N THR A 274 -6.00 3.68 -12.97
CA THR A 274 -6.52 4.87 -13.67
C THR A 274 -7.86 5.34 -13.09
N VAL A 275 -8.80 4.42 -12.95
CA VAL A 275 -10.13 4.71 -12.39
C VAL A 275 -10.10 4.76 -10.86
N SER A 276 -9.25 3.95 -10.20
CA SER A 276 -9.04 3.99 -8.76
C SER A 276 -8.65 5.39 -8.27
N HIS A 277 -7.58 5.95 -8.82
CA HIS A 277 -7.11 7.28 -8.44
C HIS A 277 -8.16 8.37 -8.67
N ALA A 278 -8.96 8.24 -9.73
CA ALA A 278 -10.04 9.17 -10.01
C ALA A 278 -11.17 9.08 -8.97
N ILE A 279 -11.56 7.86 -8.59
CA ILE A 279 -12.56 7.63 -7.54
C ILE A 279 -12.05 8.16 -6.20
N GLU A 280 -10.84 7.77 -5.78
CA GLU A 280 -10.25 8.24 -4.51
C GLU A 280 -10.24 9.76 -4.40
N LYS A 281 -9.75 10.45 -5.45
CA LYS A 281 -9.72 11.92 -5.49
C LYS A 281 -11.10 12.55 -5.51
N ALA A 282 -12.07 11.94 -6.19
CA ALA A 282 -13.42 12.47 -6.28
C ALA A 282 -14.18 12.41 -4.95
N TYR A 283 -13.90 11.40 -4.12
CA TYR A 283 -14.41 11.29 -2.75
C TYR A 283 -13.66 12.19 -1.75
N GLY A 284 -12.41 12.50 -2.03
CA GLY A 284 -11.47 13.16 -1.13
C GLY A 284 -10.52 12.18 -0.46
N ASP A 285 -9.35 12.69 -0.06
CA ASP A 285 -8.27 11.87 0.50
C ASP A 285 -8.74 11.09 1.75
N GLY A 286 -8.46 9.79 1.77
CA GLY A 286 -8.73 8.90 2.90
C GLY A 286 -10.18 8.41 3.06
N VAL A 287 -11.12 8.88 2.24
CA VAL A 287 -12.54 8.45 2.30
C VAL A 287 -12.71 7.03 1.72
N VAL A 288 -12.05 6.76 0.61
CA VAL A 288 -12.04 5.43 -0.04
C VAL A 288 -10.70 4.76 0.22
N PRO A 289 -10.66 3.57 0.85
CA PRO A 289 -9.43 2.80 0.97
C PRO A 289 -8.83 2.52 -0.40
N HIS A 290 -7.51 2.70 -0.53
CA HIS A 290 -6.82 2.55 -1.80
C HIS A 290 -7.16 1.23 -2.52
N GLY A 291 -7.01 0.10 -1.83
CA GLY A 291 -7.33 -1.21 -2.43
C GLY A 291 -8.79 -1.37 -2.84
N LEU A 292 -9.73 -0.71 -2.14
CA LEU A 292 -11.12 -0.69 -2.58
C LEU A 292 -11.26 0.05 -3.91
N GLY A 293 -10.63 1.21 -4.05
CA GLY A 293 -10.54 1.94 -5.31
C GLY A 293 -9.96 1.08 -6.43
N VAL A 294 -8.84 0.38 -6.15
CA VAL A 294 -8.19 -0.52 -7.12
C VAL A 294 -9.12 -1.62 -7.60
N VAL A 295 -9.89 -2.26 -6.72
CA VAL A 295 -10.86 -3.31 -7.10
C VAL A 295 -11.96 -2.74 -8.02
N TYR A 296 -12.47 -1.53 -7.74
CA TYR A 296 -13.39 -0.86 -8.67
C TYR A 296 -12.72 -0.55 -10.02
N GLY A 297 -11.48 -0.10 -10.02
CA GLY A 297 -10.72 0.11 -11.24
C GLY A 297 -10.51 -1.18 -12.05
N MET A 298 -10.24 -2.31 -11.38
CA MET A 298 -10.14 -3.63 -12.04
C MET A 298 -11.44 -4.00 -12.76
N LEU A 299 -12.61 -3.81 -12.12
CA LEU A 299 -13.92 -4.03 -12.77
C LEU A 299 -14.13 -3.12 -13.98
N SER A 300 -13.66 -1.88 -13.92
CA SER A 300 -13.71 -0.95 -15.05
C SER A 300 -12.84 -1.41 -16.22
N SER A 301 -11.62 -1.90 -15.92
CA SER A 301 -10.69 -2.40 -16.93
C SER A 301 -11.18 -3.72 -17.56
N SER A 302 -11.79 -4.63 -16.80
CA SER A 302 -12.40 -5.87 -17.31
C SER A 302 -13.61 -5.57 -18.20
N TYR A 303 -14.45 -4.59 -17.83
CA TYR A 303 -15.55 -4.11 -18.65
C TYR A 303 -15.05 -3.59 -20.01
N ALA A 304 -14.03 -2.72 -19.97
CA ALA A 304 -13.44 -2.19 -21.20
C ALA A 304 -12.86 -3.32 -22.09
N ALA A 305 -12.13 -4.26 -21.48
CA ALA A 305 -11.54 -5.40 -22.19
C ALA A 305 -12.61 -6.28 -22.88
N GLU A 306 -13.74 -6.54 -22.21
CA GLU A 306 -14.86 -7.26 -22.83
C GLU A 306 -15.47 -6.48 -23.99
N LYS A 307 -15.77 -5.19 -23.82
CA LYS A 307 -16.35 -4.34 -24.89
C LYS A 307 -15.44 -4.21 -26.10
N LEU A 308 -14.14 -4.30 -25.91
CA LEU A 308 -13.13 -4.32 -26.98
C LEU A 308 -12.96 -5.70 -27.62
N GLY A 309 -13.64 -6.74 -27.13
CA GLY A 309 -13.48 -8.11 -27.60
C GLY A 309 -12.14 -8.76 -27.24
N ILE A 310 -11.42 -8.20 -26.26
CA ILE A 310 -10.14 -8.70 -25.75
C ILE A 310 -10.38 -9.81 -24.73
N MET A 311 -11.34 -9.62 -23.83
CA MET A 311 -11.73 -10.57 -22.79
C MET A 311 -13.08 -11.18 -23.15
N SER A 312 -13.23 -12.50 -22.97
CA SER A 312 -14.53 -13.14 -23.16
C SER A 312 -15.48 -12.81 -21.99
N ALA A 313 -16.79 -12.92 -22.22
CA ALA A 313 -17.78 -12.72 -21.16
C ALA A 313 -17.64 -13.75 -20.01
N GLU A 314 -17.10 -14.94 -20.29
CA GLU A 314 -16.81 -15.97 -19.30
C GLU A 314 -15.60 -15.59 -18.44
N ASP A 315 -14.49 -15.23 -19.07
CA ASP A 315 -13.28 -14.79 -18.38
C ASP A 315 -13.55 -13.53 -17.54
N ARG A 316 -14.39 -12.61 -18.05
CA ARG A 316 -14.80 -11.43 -17.29
C ARG A 316 -15.59 -11.80 -16.04
N ARG A 317 -16.56 -12.71 -16.14
CA ARG A 317 -17.29 -13.17 -14.95
C ARG A 317 -16.36 -13.76 -13.92
N GLU A 318 -15.43 -14.62 -14.35
CA GLU A 318 -14.45 -15.22 -13.45
C GLU A 318 -13.56 -14.17 -12.74
N HIS A 319 -13.13 -13.15 -13.48
CA HIS A 319 -12.37 -12.01 -12.95
C HIS A 319 -13.21 -11.18 -11.98
N ASP A 320 -14.44 -10.82 -12.39
CA ASP A 320 -15.29 -9.93 -11.59
C ASP A 320 -15.75 -10.65 -10.30
N ASP A 321 -15.97 -11.97 -10.32
CA ASP A 321 -16.26 -12.77 -9.13
C ASP A 321 -15.15 -12.66 -8.07
N LEU A 322 -13.88 -12.62 -8.49
CA LEU A 322 -12.75 -12.38 -7.58
C LEU A 322 -12.84 -10.98 -6.95
N CYS A 323 -13.18 -9.96 -7.72
CA CYS A 323 -13.37 -8.60 -7.23
C CYS A 323 -14.55 -8.50 -6.24
N TRP A 324 -15.66 -9.19 -6.55
CA TRP A 324 -16.85 -9.19 -5.71
C TRP A 324 -16.66 -9.88 -4.36
N LEU A 325 -15.62 -10.70 -4.17
CA LEU A 325 -15.27 -11.21 -2.84
C LEU A 325 -15.03 -10.07 -1.84
N LEU A 326 -14.37 -8.99 -2.27
CA LEU A 326 -14.12 -7.81 -1.44
C LEU A 326 -15.29 -6.83 -1.45
N LEU A 327 -15.90 -6.55 -2.60
CA LEU A 327 -16.95 -5.55 -2.74
C LEU A 327 -18.25 -5.95 -2.03
N ASN A 328 -18.52 -7.24 -1.87
CA ASN A 328 -19.63 -7.72 -1.05
C ASN A 328 -19.43 -7.45 0.46
N MET A 329 -18.19 -7.23 0.88
CA MET A 329 -17.86 -6.89 2.25
C MET A 329 -17.83 -5.38 2.48
N TRP A 330 -17.39 -4.61 1.47
CA TRP A 330 -17.31 -3.15 1.58
C TRP A 330 -17.59 -2.48 0.23
N ALA A 331 -18.63 -1.66 0.18
CA ALA A 331 -18.98 -0.86 -0.99
C ALA A 331 -18.50 0.59 -0.84
N LEU A 332 -18.48 1.32 -1.96
CA LEU A 332 -18.22 2.76 -1.94
C LEU A 332 -19.26 3.50 -1.10
N PRO A 333 -18.84 4.55 -0.37
CA PRO A 333 -19.78 5.39 0.41
C PRO A 333 -20.82 6.07 -0.47
N GLU A 334 -22.01 6.33 0.10
CA GLU A 334 -23.04 7.15 -0.54
C GLU A 334 -23.11 8.55 0.14
N PRO A 335 -23.38 9.63 -0.60
CA PRO A 335 -23.64 9.66 -2.04
C PRO A 335 -22.35 9.53 -2.85
N LYS A 336 -22.44 8.88 -4.02
CA LYS A 336 -21.31 8.85 -4.96
C LYS A 336 -21.04 10.23 -5.55
N PRO A 337 -19.76 10.57 -5.82
CA PRO A 337 -19.40 11.78 -6.56
C PRO A 337 -19.99 11.77 -7.96
N SER A 338 -20.05 12.94 -8.61
CA SER A 338 -20.59 13.00 -9.96
C SER A 338 -19.73 12.21 -10.95
N LEU A 339 -20.37 11.55 -11.88
CA LEU A 339 -19.73 10.82 -12.96
C LEU A 339 -18.76 11.73 -13.74
N ASP A 340 -19.17 12.98 -13.99
CA ASP A 340 -18.37 13.93 -14.76
C ASP A 340 -17.08 14.32 -14.03
N LEU A 341 -17.11 14.45 -12.70
CA LEU A 341 -15.92 14.70 -11.89
C LEU A 341 -14.95 13.50 -11.96
N VAL A 342 -15.46 12.27 -11.79
CA VAL A 342 -14.61 11.06 -11.86
C VAL A 342 -13.98 10.95 -13.24
N MET A 343 -14.74 11.19 -14.32
CA MET A 343 -14.19 11.20 -15.69
C MET A 343 -13.13 12.25 -15.90
N GLU A 344 -13.36 13.49 -15.42
CA GLU A 344 -12.37 14.57 -15.52
C GLU A 344 -11.04 14.18 -14.83
N LEU A 345 -11.13 13.55 -13.66
CA LEU A 345 -9.96 13.11 -12.90
C LEU A 345 -9.25 11.93 -13.59
N ALA A 346 -10.00 10.96 -14.12
CA ALA A 346 -9.44 9.82 -14.86
C ALA A 346 -8.70 10.29 -16.12
N MET A 347 -9.22 11.29 -16.83
CA MET A 347 -8.57 11.88 -18.01
C MET A 347 -7.30 12.67 -17.68
N LYS A 348 -7.02 12.93 -16.40
CA LYS A 348 -5.82 13.62 -15.90
C LYS A 348 -4.84 12.65 -15.20
N ASP A 349 -5.05 11.34 -15.34
CA ASP A 349 -4.14 10.33 -14.76
C ASP A 349 -2.70 10.52 -15.22
N SER A 350 -1.75 10.17 -14.37
CA SER A 350 -0.31 10.37 -14.60
C SER A 350 0.25 9.56 -15.78
N LYS A 351 -0.44 8.49 -16.19
CA LYS A 351 -0.07 7.67 -17.35
C LYS A 351 -0.44 8.31 -18.69
N ARG A 352 -1.28 9.36 -18.68
CA ARG A 352 -1.71 10.01 -19.91
C ARG A 352 -0.52 10.56 -20.71
N GLY A 353 -0.52 10.31 -21.99
CA GLY A 353 0.56 10.67 -22.91
C GLY A 353 1.60 9.57 -23.14
N LEU A 354 1.62 8.53 -22.29
CA LEU A 354 2.56 7.40 -22.48
C LEU A 354 2.23 6.57 -23.73
N CYS A 355 0.96 6.48 -24.12
CA CYS A 355 0.50 5.73 -25.30
C CYS A 355 0.15 6.63 -26.50
N GLY A 356 0.30 7.95 -26.38
CA GLY A 356 -0.13 8.89 -27.43
C GLY A 356 -1.65 8.87 -27.62
N GLU A 357 -2.40 8.94 -26.51
CA GLU A 357 -3.86 8.93 -26.47
C GLU A 357 -4.45 10.20 -27.13
N ALA A 358 -5.53 10.05 -27.88
CA ALA A 358 -6.35 11.15 -28.36
C ALA A 358 -7.11 11.84 -27.18
N GLU A 359 -7.78 12.96 -27.45
CA GLU A 359 -8.50 13.71 -26.40
C GLU A 359 -9.60 12.90 -25.72
N ASP A 360 -10.22 11.98 -26.46
CA ASP A 360 -11.33 11.11 -26.03
C ASP A 360 -10.87 9.69 -25.67
N GLU A 361 -9.57 9.42 -25.68
CA GLU A 361 -8.97 8.14 -25.29
C GLU A 361 -8.40 8.20 -23.87
N ILE A 362 -8.37 7.04 -23.22
CA ILE A 362 -7.73 6.77 -21.94
C ILE A 362 -6.86 5.53 -22.07
N SER A 363 -5.84 5.40 -21.24
CA SER A 363 -5.01 4.19 -21.20
C SER A 363 -5.06 3.51 -19.85
N ASP A 364 -5.08 2.18 -19.88
CA ASP A 364 -4.94 1.33 -18.70
C ASP A 364 -4.29 -0.01 -19.11
N VAL A 365 -3.91 -0.80 -18.12
CA VAL A 365 -3.53 -2.20 -18.34
C VAL A 365 -4.82 -3.01 -18.57
N LEU A 366 -4.83 -3.86 -19.59
CA LEU A 366 -5.96 -4.75 -19.88
C LEU A 366 -5.53 -6.22 -19.77
N LEU A 367 -6.47 -7.07 -19.39
CA LEU A 367 -6.30 -8.52 -19.35
C LEU A 367 -7.15 -9.17 -20.47
N ALA A 368 -6.61 -10.19 -21.13
CA ALA A 368 -7.39 -11.10 -21.97
C ALA A 368 -8.17 -12.11 -21.10
N ARG A 369 -7.61 -12.47 -19.96
CA ARG A 369 -8.16 -13.25 -18.85
C ARG A 369 -7.24 -13.10 -17.64
N MET A 370 -7.61 -13.59 -16.47
CA MET A 370 -6.71 -13.62 -15.34
C MET A 370 -5.41 -14.36 -15.67
N GLY A 371 -4.28 -13.76 -15.36
CA GLY A 371 -2.93 -14.25 -15.66
C GLY A 371 -2.45 -13.97 -17.10
N ASP A 372 -3.25 -13.31 -17.93
CA ASP A 372 -2.88 -13.02 -19.33
C ASP A 372 -3.03 -11.53 -19.65
N VAL A 373 -1.97 -10.78 -19.34
CA VAL A 373 -1.89 -9.33 -19.57
C VAL A 373 -1.70 -9.05 -21.06
N VAL A 374 -2.49 -8.14 -21.63
CA VAL A 374 -2.35 -7.68 -23.01
C VAL A 374 -0.99 -7.01 -23.19
N LYS A 375 -0.16 -7.62 -24.02
CA LYS A 375 1.18 -7.10 -24.31
C LYS A 375 1.11 -6.04 -25.41
N THR A 376 1.64 -4.86 -25.11
CA THR A 376 1.73 -3.77 -26.05
C THR A 376 3.18 -3.26 -26.15
N SER A 377 3.48 -2.51 -27.20
CA SER A 377 4.79 -1.80 -27.33
C SER A 377 4.92 -0.61 -26.37
N THR A 378 3.83 -0.22 -25.73
CA THR A 378 3.71 0.91 -24.80
C THR A 378 3.62 0.44 -23.35
N GLN A 379 4.62 -0.33 -22.90
CA GLN A 379 4.76 -0.76 -21.49
C GLN A 379 3.53 -1.52 -20.94
N ASN A 380 2.87 -2.33 -21.79
CA ASN A 380 1.63 -3.06 -21.48
C ASN A 380 0.39 -2.17 -21.21
N LEU A 381 0.46 -0.89 -21.51
CA LEU A 381 -0.70 0.00 -21.50
C LEU A 381 -1.44 -0.10 -22.82
N SER A 382 -2.76 -0.23 -22.77
CA SER A 382 -3.69 -0.23 -23.89
C SER A 382 -4.49 1.06 -23.85
N LYS A 383 -4.60 1.76 -24.98
CA LYS A 383 -5.47 2.92 -25.12
C LYS A 383 -6.82 2.51 -25.73
N PHE A 384 -7.87 3.14 -25.25
CA PHE A 384 -9.23 2.87 -25.68
C PHE A 384 -10.15 4.06 -25.43
N PRO A 385 -11.36 4.11 -26.06
CA PRO A 385 -12.30 5.20 -25.85
C PRO A 385 -12.68 5.38 -24.38
N ALA A 386 -12.52 6.57 -23.83
CA ALA A 386 -12.89 6.93 -22.46
C ALA A 386 -14.40 6.74 -22.20
N GLN A 387 -15.21 6.71 -23.28
CA GLN A 387 -16.64 6.43 -23.21
C GLN A 387 -16.94 5.08 -22.54
N LEU A 388 -16.08 4.07 -22.68
CA LEU A 388 -16.25 2.77 -22.01
C LEU A 388 -16.19 2.89 -20.48
N ILE A 389 -15.30 3.74 -19.96
CA ILE A 389 -15.25 4.02 -18.53
C ILE A 389 -16.50 4.77 -18.08
N ARG A 390 -16.96 5.73 -18.87
CA ARG A 390 -18.19 6.49 -18.60
C ARG A 390 -19.41 5.56 -18.50
N GLU A 391 -19.55 4.62 -19.42
CA GLU A 391 -20.63 3.63 -19.44
C GLU A 391 -20.58 2.76 -18.19
N TRP A 392 -19.41 2.22 -17.88
CA TRP A 392 -19.21 1.41 -16.67
C TRP A 392 -19.54 2.19 -15.39
N LEU A 393 -19.09 3.45 -15.25
CA LEU A 393 -19.41 4.28 -14.09
C LEU A 393 -20.92 4.51 -13.94
N ALA A 394 -21.63 4.72 -15.06
CA ALA A 394 -23.08 4.86 -15.06
C ALA A 394 -23.78 3.57 -14.61
N ASP A 395 -23.33 2.40 -15.07
CA ASP A 395 -23.82 1.09 -14.66
C ASP A 395 -23.57 0.84 -13.16
N MET A 396 -22.45 1.36 -12.61
CA MET A 396 -22.12 1.34 -11.18
C MET A 396 -22.86 2.39 -10.36
N GLY A 397 -23.78 3.13 -10.96
CA GLY A 397 -24.68 4.08 -10.28
C GLY A 397 -24.10 5.46 -10.05
N PHE A 398 -22.97 5.82 -10.67
CA PHE A 398 -22.50 7.20 -10.71
C PHE A 398 -23.43 8.01 -11.63
N LYS A 399 -23.85 9.21 -11.20
CA LYS A 399 -24.80 10.03 -11.94
C LYS A 399 -24.12 11.26 -12.54
N ALA A 400 -24.47 11.60 -13.77
CA ALA A 400 -24.05 12.85 -14.38
C ALA A 400 -24.62 14.03 -13.59
N ASP A 401 -23.81 15.04 -13.37
CA ASP A 401 -24.25 16.29 -12.76
C ASP A 401 -24.80 17.23 -13.86
N LYS A 402 -26.10 17.48 -13.84
CA LYS A 402 -26.76 18.41 -14.78
C LYS A 402 -26.24 19.87 -14.72
N SER A 403 -25.51 20.21 -13.65
CA SER A 403 -24.88 21.53 -13.46
C SER A 403 -23.39 21.54 -13.87
N TYR A 404 -22.79 20.37 -14.09
CA TYR A 404 -21.36 20.20 -14.44
C TYR A 404 -21.15 20.65 -15.89
N GLY A 405 -20.66 21.82 -16.10
CA GLY A 405 -20.44 22.40 -17.43
C GLY A 405 -20.84 23.89 -17.48
N ASN A 406 -21.70 24.34 -16.57
CA ASN A 406 -22.07 25.72 -16.46
C ASN A 406 -21.23 26.54 -15.46
N ASN A 407 -20.44 25.86 -14.62
CA ASN A 407 -19.47 26.48 -13.70
C ASN A 407 -18.08 25.87 -13.93
N LYS A 408 -17.21 26.57 -14.64
CA LYS A 408 -15.77 26.39 -14.45
C LYS A 408 -15.46 26.79 -13.02
N VAL A 409 -15.55 25.82 -12.11
CA VAL A 409 -15.30 26.03 -10.69
C VAL A 409 -13.82 26.35 -10.50
N SER A 410 -13.56 27.54 -10.03
CA SER A 410 -12.33 27.93 -9.39
C SER A 410 -12.02 26.85 -8.34
N THR A 411 -10.82 26.28 -8.40
CA THR A 411 -10.25 25.40 -7.37
C THR A 411 -10.06 26.20 -6.08
N LYS A 412 -11.13 26.43 -5.34
CA LYS A 412 -11.04 26.76 -3.93
C LYS A 412 -11.00 25.42 -3.18
N ALA A 413 -9.95 25.25 -2.39
CA ALA A 413 -9.81 24.15 -1.46
C ALA A 413 -11.15 23.93 -0.73
N VAL A 414 -11.62 22.70 -0.73
CA VAL A 414 -12.75 22.30 0.10
C VAL A 414 -12.29 22.43 1.54
N ASP A 415 -12.99 23.26 2.29
CA ASP A 415 -12.73 23.55 3.70
C ASP A 415 -12.94 22.25 4.49
N CYS A 416 -11.84 21.62 4.94
CA CYS A 416 -11.85 20.37 5.70
C CYS A 416 -12.56 20.49 7.05
N ASP A 417 -12.81 21.71 7.54
CA ASP A 417 -13.44 21.94 8.86
C ASP A 417 -14.95 21.59 8.88
N ARG A 418 -15.59 21.38 7.71
CA ARG A 418 -17.00 21.01 7.64
C ARG A 418 -17.28 19.49 7.62
N LEU A 419 -16.27 18.67 7.44
CA LEU A 419 -16.44 17.20 7.43
C LEU A 419 -16.25 16.56 8.81
N CYS A 420 -15.75 17.28 9.81
CA CYS A 420 -15.66 16.81 11.19
C CYS A 420 -17.02 16.68 11.90
N ASP A 421 -18.08 17.29 11.38
CA ASP A 421 -19.41 17.21 12.01
C ASP A 421 -20.24 15.98 11.61
N LEU A 422 -19.73 15.11 10.75
CA LEU A 422 -20.38 13.86 10.33
C LEU A 422 -19.74 12.60 10.94
N ALA A 423 -18.82 12.74 11.88
CA ALA A 423 -18.31 11.62 12.66
C ALA A 423 -19.41 11.14 13.63
N ASP A 424 -19.88 9.92 13.44
CA ASP A 424 -20.79 9.22 14.33
C ASP A 424 -20.25 9.29 15.77
N PRO A 425 -21.04 9.79 16.76
CA PRO A 425 -20.61 9.86 18.15
C PRO A 425 -20.28 8.51 18.81
N GLN A 426 -20.53 7.38 18.15
CA GLN A 426 -20.20 6.06 18.64
C GLN A 426 -18.74 5.65 18.43
N MET A 427 -18.02 6.31 17.51
CA MET A 427 -16.57 6.04 17.28
C MET A 427 -15.67 6.69 18.34
N ALA A 428 -16.14 7.66 19.11
CA ALA A 428 -15.36 8.36 20.15
C ALA A 428 -15.20 7.55 21.46
N ARG A 429 -15.73 6.34 21.57
CA ARG A 429 -15.69 5.52 22.81
C ARG A 429 -14.57 4.49 22.86
N PHE A 430 -13.74 4.35 21.82
CA PHE A 430 -12.63 3.39 21.79
C PHE A 430 -11.23 4.01 22.04
N VAL A 431 -11.15 5.28 22.44
CA VAL A 431 -9.85 5.95 22.76
C VAL A 431 -9.67 6.13 24.28
N ALA A 432 -10.55 5.57 25.11
CA ALA A 432 -10.44 5.65 26.59
C ALA A 432 -10.89 4.34 27.23
N ALA A 433 -10.07 3.31 27.14
CA ALA A 433 -10.03 2.17 28.08
C ALA A 433 -8.66 1.48 27.96
#